data_dce21cc3e8061cbd5c08d08eaf90a18e
#
_entry.id   dce21cc3e8061cbd5c08d08eaf90a18e
#
_cell.length_a   1.000
_cell.length_b   1.000
_cell.length_c   1.000
_cell.angle_alpha   90.00
_cell.angle_beta   90.00
_cell.angle_gamma   90.00
#
_symmetry.space_group_name_H-M   'P 1'
#
loop_
_entity.id
_entity.type
_entity.pdbx_description
1 polymer ?
#
loop_
_entity_poly.entity_id
_entity_poly.type
_entity_poly.pdbx_seq_one_letter_code
_entity_poly.pdbx_strand_id
1 'polypeptide(L)'
;MPPVKIFIDSAFRRDGSFSNFSFQLPRPFDVQKQYKAMVDQIHIPHTFPTITANNNSALYLDEEYADPANPPARIQRQRKVLLAEGQYSGDQLATELQSKLQAGTHIPGGTYTV
;
A
#
# COMPACT_ATOMS: atom_id res chain seq x y z
N MET A 1 36.47 -21.40 14.10
CA MET A 1 35.93 -21.71 12.78
C MET A 1 35.45 -20.41 12.12
N PRO A 2 35.82 -20.14 10.86
CA PRO A 2 35.34 -18.93 10.20
C PRO A 2 33.82 -18.94 10.03
N PRO A 3 33.16 -17.79 10.06
CA PRO A 3 31.74 -17.71 9.81
C PRO A 3 31.41 -18.11 8.37
N VAL A 4 30.30 -18.83 8.20
CA VAL A 4 29.77 -19.18 6.89
C VAL A 4 28.70 -18.17 6.53
N LYS A 5 28.81 -17.56 5.36
CA LYS A 5 27.78 -16.65 4.82
C LYS A 5 26.89 -17.40 3.84
N ILE A 6 25.60 -17.26 4.02
CA ILE A 6 24.57 -17.82 3.16
C ILE A 6 23.83 -16.65 2.52
N PHE A 7 23.75 -16.68 1.18
CA PHE A 7 23.03 -15.67 0.40
C PHE A 7 21.69 -16.24 -0.02
N ILE A 8 20.64 -15.51 0.30
CA ILE A 8 19.26 -15.90 -0.03
C ILE A 8 18.64 -14.77 -0.87
N ASP A 9 18.13 -15.14 -2.04
CA ASP A 9 17.47 -14.20 -2.94
C ASP A 9 16.08 -14.74 -3.27
N SER A 10 15.05 -13.93 -3.05
CA SER A 10 13.66 -14.29 -3.32
C SER A 10 13.38 -14.55 -4.81
N ALA A 11 14.21 -14.05 -5.71
CA ALA A 11 14.12 -14.36 -7.14
C ALA A 11 14.36 -15.84 -7.43
N PHE A 12 15.17 -16.52 -6.61
CA PHE A 12 15.50 -17.96 -6.71
C PHE A 12 14.77 -18.80 -5.67
N ARG A 13 13.62 -18.33 -5.18
CA ARG A 13 12.83 -19.07 -4.21
C ARG A 13 12.32 -20.39 -4.78
N ARG A 14 12.18 -21.36 -3.90
CA ARG A 14 11.59 -22.65 -4.25
C ARG A 14 10.08 -22.55 -4.43
N ASP A 15 9.42 -21.87 -3.51
CA ASP A 15 7.98 -21.61 -3.51
C ASP A 15 7.65 -20.33 -2.69
N GLY A 16 6.40 -19.92 -2.73
CA GLY A 16 5.91 -18.76 -2.02
C GLY A 16 5.87 -17.48 -2.86
N SER A 17 5.75 -16.37 -2.18
CA SER A 17 5.74 -15.02 -2.77
C SER A 17 7.09 -14.32 -2.55
N PHE A 18 7.25 -13.11 -3.06
CA PHE A 18 8.46 -12.32 -2.82
C PHE A 18 8.67 -11.92 -1.36
N SER A 19 7.61 -11.85 -0.56
CA SER A 19 7.66 -11.48 0.85
C SER A 19 7.54 -12.64 1.83
N ASN A 20 7.10 -13.79 1.35
CA ASN A 20 6.95 -15.00 2.16
C ASN A 20 7.29 -16.20 1.28
N PHE A 21 8.49 -16.72 1.42
CA PHE A 21 9.02 -17.73 0.51
C PHE A 21 9.91 -18.74 1.21
N SER A 22 10.05 -19.90 0.59
CA SER A 22 11.02 -20.93 0.94
C SER A 22 12.19 -20.90 -0.03
N PHE A 23 13.37 -21.06 0.50
CA PHE A 23 14.61 -21.10 -0.26
C PHE A 23 15.35 -22.41 0.03
N GLN A 24 15.80 -23.09 -1.00
CA GLN A 24 16.60 -24.29 -0.86
C GLN A 24 18.06 -23.96 -1.16
N LEU A 25 18.95 -24.29 -0.22
CA LEU A 25 20.37 -24.11 -0.42
C LEU A 25 20.88 -25.00 -1.56
N PRO A 26 21.77 -24.50 -2.43
CA PRO A 26 22.32 -25.29 -3.54
C PRO A 26 23.11 -26.51 -3.07
N ARG A 27 23.67 -26.42 -1.86
CA ARG A 27 24.44 -27.50 -1.24
C ARG A 27 24.00 -27.69 0.20
N PRO A 28 23.96 -28.91 0.70
CA PRO A 28 23.68 -29.17 2.11
C PRO A 28 24.75 -28.52 2.99
N PHE A 29 24.35 -28.09 4.16
CA PHE A 29 25.21 -27.45 5.14
C PHE A 29 24.96 -28.07 6.52
N ASP A 30 25.99 -28.60 7.12
CA ASP A 30 25.91 -29.24 8.44
C ASP A 30 25.92 -28.17 9.54
N VAL A 31 24.83 -28.09 10.29
CA VAL A 31 24.69 -27.19 11.42
C VAL A 31 25.08 -27.91 12.70
N GLN A 32 26.14 -27.44 13.34
CA GLN A 32 26.57 -27.97 14.64
C GLN A 32 25.83 -27.26 15.77
N LYS A 33 25.74 -27.91 16.94
CA LYS A 33 24.98 -27.42 18.10
C LYS A 33 25.41 -26.03 18.57
N GLN A 34 26.68 -25.67 18.40
CA GLN A 34 27.23 -24.38 18.82
C GLN A 34 27.03 -23.26 17.78
N TYR A 35 26.48 -23.55 16.62
CA TYR A 35 26.27 -22.52 15.61
C TYR A 35 25.10 -21.62 15.99
N LYS A 36 25.30 -20.34 15.71
CA LYS A 36 24.25 -19.32 15.81
C LYS A 36 24.05 -18.73 14.44
N ALA A 37 22.80 -18.50 14.08
CA ALA A 37 22.43 -17.80 12.85
C ALA A 37 22.03 -16.36 13.17
N MET A 38 22.48 -15.45 12.34
CA MET A 38 22.08 -14.04 12.42
C MET A 38 21.94 -13.47 11.01
N VAL A 39 21.11 -12.48 10.87
CA VAL A 39 21.03 -11.69 9.64
C VAL A 39 22.13 -10.66 9.67
N ASP A 40 23.07 -10.75 8.75
CA ASP A 40 24.18 -9.81 8.60
C ASP A 40 23.74 -8.59 7.77
N GLN A 41 23.05 -8.83 6.68
CA GLN A 41 22.60 -7.79 5.76
C GLN A 41 21.29 -8.20 5.09
N ILE A 42 20.38 -7.24 4.92
CA ILE A 42 19.14 -7.44 4.21
C ILE A 42 18.93 -6.31 3.19
N HIS A 43 18.55 -6.68 1.97
CA HIS A 43 18.17 -5.76 0.91
C HIS A 43 16.71 -6.00 0.54
N ILE A 44 15.87 -5.01 0.78
CA ILE A 44 14.45 -5.04 0.42
C ILE A 44 14.22 -3.90 -0.56
N PRO A 45 13.95 -4.20 -1.86
CA PRO A 45 13.63 -3.15 -2.82
C PRO A 45 12.33 -2.43 -2.41
N HIS A 46 12.32 -1.13 -2.52
CA HIS A 46 11.13 -0.32 -2.25
C HIS A 46 10.16 -0.40 -3.44
N THR A 47 9.52 -1.55 -3.59
CA THR A 47 8.57 -1.83 -4.67
C THR A 47 7.14 -2.05 -4.17
N PHE A 48 6.88 -1.71 -2.90
CA PHE A 48 5.55 -1.87 -2.31
C PHE A 48 4.61 -0.82 -2.87
N PRO A 49 3.39 -1.19 -3.28
CA PRO A 49 2.39 -0.20 -3.63
C PRO A 49 2.04 0.64 -2.39
N THR A 50 1.94 1.96 -2.57
CA THR A 50 1.46 2.87 -1.51
C THR A 50 -0.01 2.61 -1.21
N ILE A 51 -0.78 2.35 -2.25
CA ILE A 51 -2.19 1.99 -2.19
C ILE A 51 -2.36 0.56 -2.68
N THR A 52 -2.98 -0.26 -1.83
CA THR A 52 -3.30 -1.66 -2.13
C THR A 52 -4.80 -1.84 -2.14
N ALA A 53 -5.33 -2.48 -3.18
CA ALA A 53 -6.75 -2.77 -3.31
C ALA A 53 -7.28 -3.55 -2.10
N ASN A 54 -8.49 -3.21 -1.64
CA ASN A 54 -9.18 -3.83 -0.49
C ASN A 54 -8.44 -3.70 0.85
N ASN A 55 -7.43 -2.87 0.95
CA ASN A 55 -6.72 -2.62 2.20
C ASN A 55 -6.81 -1.13 2.59
N ASN A 56 -6.16 -0.24 1.83
CA ASN A 56 -6.11 1.18 2.14
C ASN A 56 -6.55 2.06 0.95
N SER A 57 -7.29 1.51 0.01
CA SER A 57 -7.70 2.19 -1.21
C SER A 57 -9.00 2.98 -1.07
N ALA A 58 -9.72 2.86 0.03
CA ALA A 58 -11.03 3.49 0.21
C ALA A 58 -10.97 4.64 1.22
N LEU A 59 -11.55 5.75 0.84
CA LEU A 59 -11.85 6.88 1.71
C LEU A 59 -13.37 7.04 1.82
N TYR A 60 -13.86 7.14 3.04
CA TYR A 60 -15.28 7.38 3.32
C TYR A 60 -15.44 8.80 3.85
N LEU A 61 -16.38 9.53 3.30
CA LEU A 61 -16.68 10.91 3.72
C LEU A 61 -18.16 11.22 3.60
N ASP A 62 -18.58 12.22 4.36
CA ASP A 62 -19.90 12.81 4.25
C ASP A 62 -19.77 14.19 3.61
N GLU A 63 -20.56 14.44 2.58
CA GLU A 63 -20.72 15.77 1.99
C GLU A 63 -22.02 16.38 2.49
N GLU A 64 -21.93 17.63 2.95
CA GLU A 64 -23.10 18.38 3.40
C GLU A 64 -23.18 19.72 2.64
N TYR A 65 -24.34 20.04 2.11
CA TYR A 65 -24.56 21.26 1.36
C TYR A 65 -26.00 21.76 1.52
N ALA A 66 -26.21 23.04 1.24
CA ALA A 66 -27.54 23.64 1.30
C ALA A 66 -28.47 23.03 0.25
N ASP A 67 -29.69 22.70 0.64
CA ASP A 67 -30.71 22.23 -0.29
C ASP A 67 -31.24 23.43 -1.11
N PRO A 68 -30.99 23.47 -2.43
CA PRO A 68 -31.47 24.58 -3.26
C PRO A 68 -32.98 24.61 -3.42
N ALA A 69 -33.65 23.48 -3.20
CA ALA A 69 -35.12 23.39 -3.33
C ALA A 69 -35.86 23.77 -2.05
N ASN A 70 -35.25 23.58 -0.88
CA ASN A 70 -35.87 23.75 0.43
C ASN A 70 -34.98 24.49 1.44
N PRO A 71 -34.61 25.78 1.21
CA PRO A 71 -33.82 26.51 2.19
C PRO A 71 -34.63 26.72 3.50
N PRO A 72 -34.00 26.64 4.69
CA PRO A 72 -32.57 26.51 4.98
C PRO A 72 -32.13 25.05 5.19
N ALA A 73 -32.84 24.07 4.69
CA ALA A 73 -32.50 22.65 4.85
C ALA A 73 -31.13 22.33 4.22
N ARG A 74 -30.48 21.31 4.77
CA ARG A 74 -29.19 20.82 4.29
C ARG A 74 -29.32 19.36 3.85
N ILE A 75 -28.57 19.00 2.83
CA ILE A 75 -28.50 17.64 2.29
C ILE A 75 -27.18 17.05 2.73
N GLN A 76 -27.24 15.83 3.28
CA GLN A 76 -26.05 15.01 3.57
C GLN A 76 -25.98 13.84 2.59
N ARG A 77 -24.80 13.59 2.05
CA ARG A 77 -24.50 12.46 1.16
C ARG A 77 -23.24 11.76 1.60
N GLN A 78 -23.37 10.47 1.84
CA GLN A 78 -22.21 9.62 2.09
C GLN A 78 -21.54 9.23 0.78
N ARG A 79 -20.23 9.26 0.77
CA ARG A 79 -19.42 8.87 -0.38
C ARG A 79 -18.34 7.89 0.01
N LYS A 80 -18.10 6.97 -0.89
CA LYS A 80 -16.91 6.14 -0.91
C LYS A 80 -16.06 6.54 -2.11
N VAL A 81 -14.83 6.96 -1.87
CA VAL A 81 -13.86 7.30 -2.91
C VAL A 81 -12.84 6.17 -2.97
N LEU A 82 -12.61 5.63 -4.14
CA LEU A 82 -11.62 4.58 -4.36
C LEU A 82 -10.41 5.15 -5.09
N LEU A 83 -9.25 4.95 -4.50
CA LEU A 83 -7.96 5.25 -5.12
C LEU A 83 -7.48 4.03 -5.92
N ALA A 84 -6.87 4.29 -7.06
CA ALA A 84 -6.26 3.23 -7.84
C ALA A 84 -5.06 2.62 -7.10
N GLU A 85 -4.91 1.29 -7.20
CA GLU A 85 -3.75 0.60 -6.68
C GLU A 85 -2.49 1.08 -7.39
N GLY A 86 -1.44 1.32 -6.64
CA GLY A 86 -0.18 1.76 -7.22
C GLY A 86 0.77 2.36 -6.21
N GLN A 87 1.91 2.76 -6.72
CA GLN A 87 2.95 3.43 -5.97
C GLN A 87 2.87 4.93 -6.25
N TYR A 88 2.73 5.71 -5.19
CA TYR A 88 2.57 7.16 -5.27
C TYR A 88 3.64 7.88 -4.46
N SER A 89 4.16 8.98 -5.00
CA SER A 89 4.78 10.02 -4.19
C SER A 89 3.70 10.83 -3.46
N GLY A 90 4.09 11.67 -2.50
CA GLY A 90 3.13 12.55 -1.81
C GLY A 90 2.34 13.42 -2.78
N ASP A 91 3.01 14.04 -3.74
CA ASP A 91 2.36 14.91 -4.73
C ASP A 91 1.45 14.13 -5.68
N GLN A 92 1.86 12.94 -6.10
CA GLN A 92 1.04 12.07 -6.94
C GLN A 92 -0.22 11.61 -6.19
N LEU A 93 -0.09 11.25 -4.91
CA LEU A 93 -1.23 10.84 -4.09
C LEU A 93 -2.20 12.01 -3.89
N ALA A 94 -1.72 13.21 -3.62
CA ALA A 94 -2.54 14.42 -3.49
C ALA A 94 -3.31 14.70 -4.76
N THR A 95 -2.65 14.61 -5.94
CA THR A 95 -3.28 14.81 -7.24
C THR A 95 -4.36 13.77 -7.53
N GLU A 96 -4.08 12.50 -7.27
CA GLU A 96 -5.05 11.42 -7.45
C GLU A 96 -6.26 11.59 -6.52
N LEU A 97 -6.01 11.90 -5.25
CA LEU A 97 -7.06 12.12 -4.27
C LEU A 97 -7.95 13.30 -4.66
N GLN A 98 -7.36 14.44 -5.05
CA GLN A 98 -8.10 15.61 -5.50
C GLN A 98 -8.97 15.29 -6.71
N SER A 99 -8.42 14.60 -7.70
CA SER A 99 -9.15 14.18 -8.90
C SER A 99 -10.35 13.30 -8.56
N LYS A 100 -10.17 12.32 -7.68
CA LYS A 100 -11.23 11.39 -7.27
C LYS A 100 -12.29 12.08 -6.41
N LEU A 101 -11.91 12.97 -5.53
CA LEU A 101 -12.85 13.77 -4.72
C LEU A 101 -13.69 14.68 -5.63
N GLN A 102 -13.07 15.34 -6.58
CA GLN A 102 -13.75 16.27 -7.47
C GLN A 102 -14.69 15.56 -8.43
N ALA A 103 -14.29 14.42 -8.99
CA ALA A 103 -15.06 13.70 -10.01
C ALA A 103 -16.41 13.19 -9.54
N GLY A 104 -16.55 12.87 -8.26
CA GLY A 104 -17.78 12.29 -7.72
C GLY A 104 -18.51 13.18 -6.72
N THR A 105 -18.17 14.47 -6.63
CA THR A 105 -18.80 15.36 -5.65
C THR A 105 -20.31 15.56 -5.92
N HIS A 106 -21.08 15.53 -4.87
CA HIS A 106 -22.51 15.88 -4.90
C HIS A 106 -22.76 17.36 -4.61
N ILE A 107 -21.73 18.08 -4.18
CA ILE A 107 -21.85 19.50 -3.84
C ILE A 107 -21.93 20.33 -5.13
N PRO A 108 -23.04 21.05 -5.41
CA PRO A 108 -23.15 21.84 -6.61
C PRO A 108 -22.09 22.95 -6.66
N GLY A 109 -21.27 22.96 -7.71
CA GLY A 109 -20.15 23.91 -7.86
C GLY A 109 -19.03 23.77 -6.84
N GLY A 110 -19.04 22.68 -6.06
CA GLY A 110 -18.02 22.40 -5.06
C GLY A 110 -16.66 22.06 -5.67
N THR A 111 -15.59 22.50 -5.01
CA THR A 111 -14.21 22.20 -5.39
C THR A 111 -13.46 21.61 -4.19
N TYR A 112 -12.56 20.68 -4.48
CA TYR A 112 -11.66 20.09 -3.49
C TYR A 112 -10.24 20.55 -3.79
N THR A 113 -9.51 20.84 -2.72
CA THR A 113 -8.07 21.12 -2.77
C THR A 113 -7.36 20.20 -1.78
N VAL A 114 -6.35 19.51 -2.22
CA VAL A 114 -5.54 18.60 -1.41
C VAL A 114 -4.09 19.04 -1.36
#